data_3ad545af6e12fe73a333457c8fcb2328
#
_entry.id   3ad545af6e12fe73a333457c8fcb2328
#
_cell.length_a   1.000
_cell.length_b   1.000
_cell.length_c   1.000
_cell.angle_alpha   90.00
_cell.angle_beta   90.00
_cell.angle_gamma   90.00
#
_symmetry.space_group_name_H-M   'P 1'
#
loop_
_entity.id
_entity.type
_entity.pdbx_description
1 polymer ?
#
loop_
_entity_poly.entity_id
_entity_poly.type
_entity_poly.pdbx_seq_one_letter_code
_entity_poly.pdbx_strand_id
1 'polypeptide(L)'
;MKIVKSAVLTLPITVIGREVPPPTFSSSTVDVVAGEKATTIDLTALTHSASGLYEDEKQYSYSGGVNSGSVDARVSPSGTLTVSADKTATPDTTVSVPVSIKYAKGTVSAGMTVRVTASNRPLARVTEKTVKIKAGSSEQVNLLSDAYNPFPDTPLTVTGCTSDGTSKLTVDCPSNGVVSIRAASDIGANTNKVVVTVRDATKTKEREVTGTISVSVMDKPDAPLLSAVSGDPQDGAVNLSWTAGSANGSPITEYKVMWGGDASGERSCGQKTSCLIDGLKNGKTYSFKVQARNEVGWSKDSNAVEGTPDKLPDAPTDVTASVKGNTVSVTWKAPDGNFSSVDNYEVTLSGRNAPSKQTTNSTGIDFVFDNNAISDGD
;
A
#
# COMPACT_ATOMS: atom_id res chain seq x y z
N MET A 1 19.76 74.09 -107.61
CA MET A 1 18.88 73.97 -106.49
C MET A 1 18.46 72.50 -106.40
N LYS A 2 18.99 71.73 -105.39
CA LYS A 2 18.72 70.31 -105.26
C LYS A 2 17.65 70.15 -104.20
N ILE A 3 16.46 69.75 -104.58
CA ILE A 3 15.41 69.49 -103.64
C ILE A 3 15.62 68.10 -102.99
N VAL A 4 15.90 68.10 -101.73
CA VAL A 4 15.95 66.86 -100.95
C VAL A 4 14.56 66.55 -100.44
N LYS A 5 13.96 65.52 -100.94
CA LYS A 5 12.69 65.01 -100.43
C LYS A 5 12.98 64.11 -99.25
N SER A 6 12.52 64.49 -98.09
CA SER A 6 12.54 63.61 -96.93
C SER A 6 11.29 62.69 -96.93
N ALA A 7 11.51 61.40 -96.79
CA ALA A 7 10.43 60.45 -96.60
C ALA A 7 10.35 60.12 -95.10
N VAL A 8 9.17 60.20 -94.49
CA VAL A 8 8.88 59.77 -93.11
C VAL A 8 8.41 58.34 -93.19
N LEU A 9 9.15 57.43 -92.51
CA LEU A 9 8.74 56.03 -92.31
C LEU A 9 8.12 55.93 -90.91
N THR A 10 6.85 55.60 -90.82
CA THR A 10 6.19 55.31 -89.54
C THR A 10 6.23 53.83 -89.38
N LEU A 11 6.97 53.33 -88.34
CA LEU A 11 6.96 51.94 -87.93
C LEU A 11 5.98 51.82 -86.79
N PRO A 12 4.93 51.02 -86.92
CA PRO A 12 4.03 50.70 -85.74
C PRO A 12 4.80 49.76 -84.81
N ILE A 13 5.13 50.24 -83.62
CA ILE A 13 5.68 49.42 -82.54
C ILE A 13 4.57 49.03 -81.64
N THR A 14 4.19 47.79 -81.66
CA THR A 14 3.27 47.23 -80.67
C THR A 14 4.11 46.77 -79.48
N VAL A 15 3.93 47.43 -78.33
CA VAL A 15 4.50 47.00 -77.05
C VAL A 15 3.63 45.88 -76.47
N ILE A 16 4.04 44.65 -76.67
CA ILE A 16 3.37 43.52 -76.02
C ILE A 16 3.90 43.47 -74.61
N GLY A 17 2.98 43.50 -73.61
CA GLY A 17 3.32 43.33 -72.22
C GLY A 17 4.00 41.96 -72.04
N ARG A 18 5.13 41.92 -71.34
CA ARG A 18 5.83 40.67 -71.01
C ARG A 18 4.93 39.83 -70.15
N GLU A 19 4.74 38.58 -70.53
CA GLU A 19 4.08 37.58 -69.67
C GLU A 19 5.03 37.18 -68.53
N VAL A 20 4.54 37.27 -67.28
CA VAL A 20 5.22 36.77 -66.12
C VAL A 20 4.51 35.46 -65.76
N PRO A 21 5.06 34.28 -66.00
CA PRO A 21 4.46 33.00 -65.70
C PRO A 21 4.34 32.82 -64.19
N PRO A 22 3.31 32.09 -63.74
CA PRO A 22 3.10 31.81 -62.30
C PRO A 22 4.27 30.96 -61.75
N PRO A 23 4.65 31.17 -60.48
CA PRO A 23 5.61 30.28 -59.81
C PRO A 23 4.99 28.90 -59.61
N THR A 24 5.85 27.90 -59.54
CA THR A 24 5.46 26.55 -59.13
C THR A 24 5.78 26.36 -57.65
N PHE A 25 5.03 25.47 -56.98
CA PHE A 25 5.17 25.20 -55.54
C PHE A 25 5.30 23.69 -55.28
N SER A 26 6.35 23.31 -54.55
CA SER A 26 6.58 21.92 -54.13
C SER A 26 5.85 21.63 -52.82
N SER A 27 4.64 21.06 -52.90
CA SER A 27 3.91 20.63 -51.71
C SER A 27 4.67 19.53 -50.97
N SER A 28 4.67 19.58 -49.64
CA SER A 28 5.30 18.61 -48.79
C SER A 28 4.47 18.35 -47.54
N THR A 29 4.81 17.27 -46.81
CA THR A 29 4.23 16.96 -45.52
C THR A 29 5.17 17.45 -44.43
N VAL A 30 4.58 18.05 -43.38
CA VAL A 30 5.26 18.57 -42.22
C VAL A 30 4.78 17.82 -40.98
N ASP A 31 5.69 17.26 -40.23
CA ASP A 31 5.38 16.64 -38.93
C ASP A 31 5.38 17.69 -37.83
N VAL A 32 4.32 17.69 -37.03
CA VAL A 32 4.20 18.49 -35.81
C VAL A 32 3.91 17.61 -34.62
N VAL A 33 4.67 17.79 -33.55
CA VAL A 33 4.52 16.98 -32.32
C VAL A 33 3.45 17.58 -31.43
N ALA A 34 2.48 16.76 -31.01
CA ALA A 34 1.41 17.18 -30.13
C ALA A 34 1.94 17.74 -28.80
N GLY A 35 1.50 18.97 -28.44
CA GLY A 35 1.87 19.64 -27.20
C GLY A 35 3.31 20.18 -27.13
N GLU A 36 4.03 20.20 -28.26
CA GLU A 36 5.39 20.71 -28.34
C GLU A 36 5.43 22.11 -28.98
N LYS A 37 6.65 22.64 -29.02
CA LYS A 37 6.93 23.95 -29.65
C LYS A 37 6.53 23.95 -31.12
N ALA A 38 5.97 25.07 -31.58
CA ALA A 38 5.60 25.23 -33.00
C ALA A 38 6.76 24.94 -33.93
N THR A 39 6.46 24.22 -35.01
CA THR A 39 7.37 23.97 -36.12
C THR A 39 7.25 25.11 -37.16
N THR A 40 8.38 25.58 -37.69
CA THR A 40 8.40 26.63 -38.71
C THR A 40 9.02 26.09 -40.00
N ILE A 41 8.45 26.52 -41.13
CA ILE A 41 8.89 26.14 -42.47
C ILE A 41 8.99 27.37 -43.35
N ASP A 42 10.05 27.45 -44.10
CA ASP A 42 10.25 28.49 -45.13
C ASP A 42 9.60 28.05 -46.44
N LEU A 43 8.46 28.64 -46.78
CA LEU A 43 7.72 28.41 -48.01
C LEU A 43 8.46 29.00 -49.23
N THR A 44 9.37 29.97 -49.03
CA THR A 44 10.14 30.53 -50.11
C THR A 44 11.08 29.50 -50.74
N ALA A 45 11.62 28.59 -49.91
CA ALA A 45 12.45 27.48 -50.38
C ALA A 45 11.66 26.43 -51.21
N LEU A 46 10.35 26.40 -51.09
CA LEU A 46 9.43 25.51 -51.82
C LEU A 46 8.81 26.17 -53.06
N THR A 47 9.04 27.47 -53.24
CA THR A 47 8.52 28.26 -54.34
C THR A 47 9.57 28.42 -55.40
N HIS A 48 9.27 27.96 -56.62
CA HIS A 48 10.21 27.98 -57.73
C HIS A 48 9.75 28.99 -58.79
N SER A 49 10.59 29.98 -59.04
CA SER A 49 10.38 30.98 -60.08
C SER A 49 10.63 30.39 -61.48
N ALA A 50 9.88 30.82 -62.47
CA ALA A 50 10.19 30.50 -63.86
C ALA A 50 11.53 31.11 -64.27
N SER A 51 12.19 30.48 -65.24
CA SER A 51 13.44 30.99 -65.76
C SER A 51 13.29 32.34 -66.55
N GLY A 52 14.32 33.18 -66.50
CA GLY A 52 14.35 34.41 -67.22
C GLY A 52 13.54 35.59 -66.67
N LEU A 53 13.09 35.50 -65.39
CA LEU A 53 12.44 36.62 -64.69
C LEU A 53 13.45 37.59 -64.11
N TYR A 54 13.04 38.89 -64.04
CA TYR A 54 13.77 39.90 -63.30
C TYR A 54 13.62 39.72 -61.78
N GLU A 55 14.43 40.31 -60.94
CA GLU A 55 14.40 40.14 -59.48
C GLU A 55 13.10 40.68 -58.84
N ASP A 56 12.53 41.78 -59.39
CA ASP A 56 11.24 42.30 -58.93
C ASP A 56 10.07 41.36 -59.28
N GLU A 57 10.17 40.62 -60.38
CA GLU A 57 9.19 39.60 -60.79
C GLU A 57 9.23 38.32 -59.97
N LYS A 58 10.32 38.10 -59.22
CA LYS A 58 10.52 36.98 -58.28
C LYS A 58 10.06 37.31 -56.86
N GLN A 59 9.49 38.49 -56.64
CA GLN A 59 8.98 38.87 -55.31
C GLN A 59 7.58 38.24 -55.08
N TYR A 60 7.47 37.46 -54.00
CA TYR A 60 6.25 36.77 -53.63
C TYR A 60 5.76 37.23 -52.26
N SER A 61 4.45 37.26 -52.10
CA SER A 61 3.78 37.46 -50.81
C SER A 61 2.88 36.29 -50.55
N TYR A 62 2.93 35.76 -49.32
CA TYR A 62 2.25 34.56 -48.93
C TYR A 62 1.08 34.87 -47.98
N SER A 63 0.06 34.03 -48.07
CA SER A 63 -1.07 34.06 -47.14
C SER A 63 -1.69 32.66 -47.03
N GLY A 64 -2.46 32.44 -46.00
CA GLY A 64 -3.11 31.15 -45.78
C GLY A 64 -3.04 30.71 -44.34
N GLY A 65 -3.37 29.47 -44.12
CA GLY A 65 -3.39 28.87 -42.78
C GLY A 65 -4.68 28.14 -42.51
N VAL A 66 -4.74 27.47 -41.40
CA VAL A 66 -5.94 26.75 -40.89
C VAL A 66 -5.91 26.70 -39.38
N ASN A 67 -7.06 26.79 -38.77
CA ASN A 67 -7.28 26.46 -37.36
C ASN A 67 -8.37 25.40 -37.27
N SER A 68 -7.99 24.17 -36.99
CA SER A 68 -8.92 23.02 -36.87
C SER A 68 -9.31 22.71 -35.43
N GLY A 69 -8.98 23.58 -34.47
CA GLY A 69 -9.17 23.37 -33.04
C GLY A 69 -8.03 22.56 -32.39
N SER A 70 -7.47 21.58 -33.07
CA SER A 70 -6.32 20.78 -32.57
C SER A 70 -5.00 21.13 -33.27
N VAL A 71 -5.05 21.74 -34.47
CA VAL A 71 -3.88 22.21 -35.23
C VAL A 71 -4.10 23.67 -35.61
N ASP A 72 -3.14 24.53 -35.28
CA ASP A 72 -3.10 25.92 -35.67
C ASP A 72 -1.90 26.13 -36.65
N ALA A 73 -2.19 26.51 -37.86
CA ALA A 73 -1.21 26.75 -38.90
C ALA A 73 -1.41 28.17 -39.49
N ARG A 74 -0.36 28.97 -39.49
CA ARG A 74 -0.37 30.38 -39.95
C ARG A 74 0.74 30.65 -40.92
N VAL A 75 0.39 31.27 -42.02
CA VAL A 75 1.35 31.71 -43.07
C VAL A 75 1.59 33.21 -42.90
N SER A 76 2.84 33.60 -42.74
CA SER A 76 3.26 35.01 -42.78
C SER A 76 3.39 35.54 -44.21
N PRO A 77 3.23 36.85 -44.45
CA PRO A 77 3.47 37.45 -45.76
C PRO A 77 4.88 37.25 -46.33
N SER A 78 5.87 37.03 -45.45
CA SER A 78 7.27 36.73 -45.81
C SER A 78 7.50 35.27 -46.20
N GLY A 79 6.50 34.40 -46.12
CA GLY A 79 6.63 32.99 -46.52
C GLY A 79 7.01 32.04 -45.41
N THR A 80 6.85 32.41 -44.13
CA THR A 80 7.03 31.48 -43.00
C THR A 80 5.70 30.84 -42.65
N LEU A 81 5.62 29.51 -42.74
CA LEU A 81 4.53 28.73 -42.19
C LEU A 81 4.91 28.33 -40.76
N THR A 82 4.10 28.71 -39.77
CA THR A 82 4.21 28.30 -38.37
C THR A 82 3.07 27.35 -38.04
N VAL A 83 3.40 26.16 -37.55
CA VAL A 83 2.42 25.10 -37.21
C VAL A 83 2.61 24.66 -35.78
N SER A 84 1.51 24.57 -35.04
CA SER A 84 1.47 23.96 -33.72
C SER A 84 0.29 22.99 -33.61
N ALA A 85 0.47 21.92 -32.82
CA ALA A 85 -0.59 20.98 -32.47
C ALA A 85 -0.87 21.04 -30.97
N ASP A 86 -2.16 21.05 -30.60
CA ASP A 86 -2.56 20.94 -29.20
C ASP A 86 -2.07 19.61 -28.62
N LYS A 87 -1.81 19.59 -27.31
CA LYS A 87 -1.38 18.38 -26.60
C LYS A 87 -2.39 17.22 -26.67
N THR A 88 -3.67 17.54 -26.93
CA THR A 88 -4.76 16.58 -27.12
C THR A 88 -5.00 16.22 -28.59
N ALA A 89 -4.19 16.76 -29.54
CA ALA A 89 -4.30 16.41 -30.94
C ALA A 89 -4.04 14.93 -31.15
N THR A 90 -4.93 14.27 -31.90
CA THR A 90 -4.81 12.83 -32.17
C THR A 90 -3.62 12.57 -33.09
N PRO A 91 -2.66 11.70 -32.70
CA PRO A 91 -1.56 11.30 -33.56
C PRO A 91 -2.04 10.70 -34.87
N ASP A 92 -1.21 10.78 -35.89
CA ASP A 92 -1.45 10.33 -37.28
C ASP A 92 -2.60 11.03 -38.02
N THR A 93 -3.25 12.03 -37.41
CA THR A 93 -4.17 12.89 -38.14
C THR A 93 -3.41 13.83 -39.08
N THR A 94 -4.03 14.07 -40.26
CA THR A 94 -3.48 15.00 -41.25
C THR A 94 -4.44 16.18 -41.46
N VAL A 95 -3.85 17.35 -41.61
CA VAL A 95 -4.60 18.61 -41.89
C VAL A 95 -4.03 19.25 -43.11
N SER A 96 -4.85 19.60 -44.11
CA SER A 96 -4.45 20.36 -45.26
C SER A 96 -4.41 21.85 -44.93
N VAL A 97 -3.28 22.50 -45.22
CA VAL A 97 -3.06 23.94 -44.98
C VAL A 97 -3.03 24.64 -46.35
N PRO A 98 -4.05 25.41 -46.68
CA PRO A 98 -4.05 26.20 -47.91
C PRO A 98 -3.00 27.29 -47.84
N VAL A 99 -2.26 27.46 -48.92
CA VAL A 99 -1.24 28.51 -49.15
C VAL A 99 -1.56 29.26 -50.42
N SER A 100 -1.67 30.57 -50.34
CA SER A 100 -1.81 31.46 -51.51
C SER A 100 -0.54 32.23 -51.72
N ILE A 101 -0.02 32.19 -52.93
CA ILE A 101 1.24 32.84 -53.33
C ILE A 101 0.87 33.95 -54.35
N LYS A 102 0.94 35.19 -53.89
CA LYS A 102 0.74 36.37 -54.76
C LYS A 102 2.06 36.72 -55.47
N TYR A 103 1.99 36.85 -56.77
CA TYR A 103 3.06 37.30 -57.64
C TYR A 103 2.66 38.49 -58.48
N ALA A 104 3.52 39.03 -59.34
CA ALA A 104 3.31 40.29 -60.10
C ALA A 104 2.01 40.33 -60.95
N LYS A 105 1.52 39.17 -61.42
CA LYS A 105 0.37 39.12 -62.35
C LYS A 105 -0.85 38.39 -61.78
N GLY A 106 -0.77 37.85 -60.55
CA GLY A 106 -1.90 37.07 -59.98
C GLY A 106 -1.57 36.36 -58.69
N THR A 107 -2.33 35.30 -58.44
CA THR A 107 -2.16 34.46 -57.24
C THR A 107 -2.18 32.99 -57.64
N VAL A 108 -1.29 32.20 -57.09
CA VAL A 108 -1.28 30.75 -57.21
C VAL A 108 -1.79 30.14 -55.89
N SER A 109 -2.69 29.18 -56.00
CA SER A 109 -3.14 28.38 -54.88
C SER A 109 -2.32 27.12 -54.77
N ALA A 110 -1.78 26.88 -53.59
CA ALA A 110 -0.97 25.72 -53.22
C ALA A 110 -1.43 25.15 -51.89
N GLY A 111 -0.82 24.08 -51.42
CA GLY A 111 -1.15 23.50 -50.12
C GLY A 111 0.02 22.75 -49.51
N MET A 112 0.01 22.69 -48.20
CA MET A 112 0.89 21.87 -47.39
C MET A 112 0.07 20.84 -46.64
N THR A 113 0.63 19.68 -46.33
CA THR A 113 0.00 18.69 -45.42
C THR A 113 0.73 18.75 -44.11
N VAL A 114 -0.02 18.89 -43.02
CA VAL A 114 0.49 18.77 -41.66
C VAL A 114 0.07 17.42 -41.10
N ARG A 115 1.02 16.64 -40.62
CA ARG A 115 0.75 15.40 -39.91
C ARG A 115 1.10 15.57 -38.44
N VAL A 116 0.12 15.27 -37.56
CA VAL A 116 0.33 15.26 -36.11
C VAL A 116 1.07 13.99 -35.71
N THR A 117 2.14 14.12 -34.98
CA THR A 117 2.88 12.99 -34.37
C THR A 117 2.66 12.97 -32.86
N ALA A 118 2.79 11.77 -32.25
CA ALA A 118 2.67 11.60 -30.80
C ALA A 118 3.75 12.42 -30.07
N SER A 119 3.42 12.87 -28.85
CA SER A 119 4.40 13.54 -27.99
C SER A 119 5.57 12.61 -27.67
N ASN A 120 6.79 13.11 -27.78
CA ASN A 120 8.03 12.41 -27.45
C ASN A 120 8.52 12.69 -26.03
N ARG A 121 7.75 13.42 -25.21
CA ARG A 121 8.07 13.64 -23.80
C ARG A 121 8.05 12.31 -23.05
N PRO A 122 8.87 12.14 -22.00
CA PRO A 122 8.80 10.98 -21.12
C PRO A 122 7.37 10.73 -20.62
N LEU A 123 7.04 9.48 -20.33
CA LEU A 123 5.77 9.15 -19.70
C LEU A 123 5.70 9.72 -18.28
N ALA A 124 4.51 9.98 -17.78
CA ALA A 124 4.29 10.27 -16.37
C ALA A 124 4.86 9.13 -15.51
N ARG A 125 5.26 9.44 -14.28
CA ARG A 125 5.73 8.44 -13.31
C ARG A 125 5.00 8.65 -12.02
N VAL A 126 4.43 7.58 -11.51
CA VAL A 126 3.68 7.57 -10.26
C VAL A 126 4.44 6.71 -9.25
N THR A 127 4.75 7.30 -8.10
CA THR A 127 5.42 6.59 -7.02
C THR A 127 4.43 5.69 -6.27
N GLU A 128 4.85 4.47 -5.95
CA GLU A 128 4.06 3.56 -5.12
C GLU A 128 3.78 4.18 -3.75
N LYS A 129 2.55 4.03 -3.27
CA LYS A 129 2.11 4.45 -1.94
C LYS A 129 1.77 3.24 -1.09
N THR A 130 1.99 3.37 0.21
CA THR A 130 1.57 2.37 1.19
C THR A 130 0.63 3.04 2.19
N VAL A 131 -0.47 2.37 2.51
CA VAL A 131 -1.42 2.81 3.52
C VAL A 131 -1.74 1.67 4.48
N LYS A 132 -1.85 2.00 5.77
CA LYS A 132 -2.37 1.10 6.79
C LYS A 132 -3.76 1.57 7.18
N ILE A 133 -4.73 0.64 7.17
CA ILE A 133 -6.12 0.95 7.45
C ILE A 133 -6.67 -0.05 8.47
N LYS A 134 -7.47 0.42 9.42
CA LYS A 134 -8.16 -0.45 10.37
C LYS A 134 -9.40 -1.05 9.73
N ALA A 135 -9.70 -2.31 10.02
CA ALA A 135 -10.98 -2.92 9.66
C ALA A 135 -12.15 -2.03 10.14
N GLY A 136 -13.09 -1.76 9.27
CA GLY A 136 -14.23 -0.87 9.53
C GLY A 136 -13.96 0.64 9.34
N SER A 137 -12.75 1.05 8.93
CA SER A 137 -12.40 2.46 8.73
C SER A 137 -12.16 2.81 7.25
N SER A 138 -11.89 4.09 6.99
CA SER A 138 -11.53 4.60 5.67
C SER A 138 -10.32 5.53 5.76
N GLU A 139 -9.49 5.51 4.71
CA GLU A 139 -8.30 6.36 4.56
C GLU A 139 -8.27 6.99 3.17
N GLN A 140 -7.61 8.13 3.05
CA GLN A 140 -7.39 8.81 1.78
C GLN A 140 -5.91 8.90 1.46
N VAL A 141 -5.57 8.63 0.20
CA VAL A 141 -4.21 8.67 -0.31
C VAL A 141 -4.16 9.56 -1.54
N ASN A 142 -3.36 10.62 -1.50
CA ASN A 142 -3.07 11.39 -2.69
C ASN A 142 -1.96 10.69 -3.48
N LEU A 143 -2.34 9.97 -4.53
CA LEU A 143 -1.43 9.21 -5.37
C LEU A 143 -0.53 10.11 -6.24
N LEU A 144 -0.99 11.31 -6.58
CA LEU A 144 -0.33 12.20 -7.52
C LEU A 144 0.57 13.25 -6.85
N SER A 145 0.67 13.27 -5.51
CA SER A 145 1.39 14.32 -4.77
C SER A 145 2.86 14.49 -5.17
N ASP A 146 3.52 13.42 -5.55
CA ASP A 146 4.95 13.35 -5.93
C ASP A 146 5.15 12.67 -7.28
N ALA A 147 4.09 12.65 -8.12
CA ALA A 147 4.17 12.12 -9.46
C ALA A 147 4.94 13.06 -10.39
N TYR A 148 5.78 12.49 -11.25
CA TYR A 148 6.36 13.24 -12.33
C TYR A 148 5.33 13.46 -13.44
N ASN A 149 5.09 14.74 -13.77
CA ASN A 149 4.19 15.16 -14.83
C ASN A 149 4.98 15.74 -16.02
N PRO A 150 4.94 15.12 -17.23
CA PRO A 150 5.62 15.64 -18.40
C PRO A 150 5.03 16.97 -18.93
N PHE A 151 3.80 17.33 -18.50
CA PHE A 151 3.12 18.56 -18.89
C PHE A 151 2.71 19.36 -17.65
N PRO A 152 3.63 20.08 -16.97
CA PRO A 152 3.39 20.68 -15.66
C PRO A 152 2.23 21.68 -15.63
N ASP A 153 1.92 22.32 -16.78
CA ASP A 153 0.82 23.27 -16.90
C ASP A 153 -0.59 22.62 -16.94
N THR A 154 -0.65 21.30 -16.96
CA THR A 154 -1.90 20.56 -16.98
C THR A 154 -1.77 19.37 -16.02
N PRO A 155 -2.63 19.29 -15.00
CA PRO A 155 -2.53 18.21 -14.01
C PRO A 155 -2.72 16.83 -14.63
N LEU A 156 -2.06 15.83 -14.04
CA LEU A 156 -2.37 14.43 -14.29
C LEU A 156 -3.78 14.11 -13.86
N THR A 157 -4.44 13.18 -14.54
CA THR A 157 -5.80 12.76 -14.22
C THR A 157 -5.87 11.25 -14.01
N VAL A 158 -6.58 10.83 -12.98
CA VAL A 158 -6.95 9.42 -12.78
C VAL A 158 -8.13 9.08 -13.68
N THR A 159 -8.03 7.98 -14.41
CA THR A 159 -9.07 7.51 -15.34
C THR A 159 -9.80 6.26 -14.85
N GLY A 160 -9.26 5.59 -13.85
CA GLY A 160 -9.86 4.42 -13.23
C GLY A 160 -8.94 3.74 -12.24
N CYS A 161 -9.49 2.80 -11.49
CA CYS A 161 -8.73 1.93 -10.61
C CYS A 161 -9.34 0.55 -10.52
N THR A 162 -8.50 -0.42 -10.17
CA THR A 162 -8.87 -1.80 -9.90
C THR A 162 -8.22 -2.23 -8.59
N SER A 163 -8.91 -3.08 -7.83
CA SER A 163 -8.40 -3.69 -6.61
C SER A 163 -8.30 -5.20 -6.85
N ASP A 164 -7.19 -5.81 -6.44
CA ASP A 164 -7.01 -7.27 -6.40
C ASP A 164 -7.64 -7.90 -5.15
N GLY A 165 -8.22 -7.05 -4.31
CA GLY A 165 -8.80 -7.44 -3.04
C GLY A 165 -10.20 -8.05 -3.16
N THR A 166 -10.68 -8.44 -2.01
CA THR A 166 -12.04 -8.95 -1.81
C THR A 166 -13.08 -7.85 -2.03
N SER A 167 -14.34 -8.23 -2.24
CA SER A 167 -15.48 -7.30 -2.26
C SER A 167 -15.66 -6.47 -0.98
N LYS A 168 -14.86 -6.75 0.06
CA LYS A 168 -14.86 -6.04 1.35
C LYS A 168 -13.94 -4.81 1.40
N LEU A 169 -13.15 -4.57 0.34
CA LEU A 169 -12.39 -3.34 0.16
C LEU A 169 -13.06 -2.50 -0.93
N THR A 170 -13.59 -1.35 -0.55
CA THR A 170 -14.19 -0.41 -1.49
C THR A 170 -13.19 0.71 -1.79
N VAL A 171 -12.99 1.00 -3.08
CA VAL A 171 -12.05 2.01 -3.55
C VAL A 171 -12.78 3.00 -4.44
N ASP A 172 -12.64 4.28 -4.16
CA ASP A 172 -13.11 5.39 -4.98
C ASP A 172 -11.92 6.20 -5.49
N CYS A 173 -11.84 6.39 -6.81
CA CYS A 173 -10.70 6.97 -7.49
C CYS A 173 -11.13 8.18 -8.33
N PRO A 174 -11.36 9.34 -7.72
CA PRO A 174 -11.69 10.55 -8.45
C PRO A 174 -10.51 11.03 -9.31
N SER A 175 -10.83 11.78 -10.33
CA SER A 175 -9.87 12.25 -11.35
C SER A 175 -8.71 13.08 -10.79
N ASN A 176 -8.86 13.67 -9.60
CA ASN A 176 -7.83 14.47 -8.93
C ASN A 176 -6.73 13.64 -8.23
N GLY A 177 -6.86 12.30 -8.22
CA GLY A 177 -5.88 11.40 -7.65
C GLY A 177 -5.91 11.25 -6.13
N VAL A 178 -6.91 11.81 -5.45
CA VAL A 178 -7.14 11.56 -4.01
C VAL A 178 -8.00 10.31 -3.86
N VAL A 179 -7.35 9.17 -3.81
CA VAL A 179 -7.99 7.84 -3.73
C VAL A 179 -8.54 7.61 -2.33
N SER A 180 -9.82 7.29 -2.22
CA SER A 180 -10.50 6.95 -0.97
C SER A 180 -10.64 5.44 -0.86
N ILE A 181 -10.13 4.86 0.24
CA ILE A 181 -10.11 3.41 0.47
C ILE A 181 -10.88 3.13 1.75
N ARG A 182 -11.88 2.25 1.68
CA ARG A 182 -12.69 1.82 2.81
C ARG A 182 -12.61 0.31 3.00
N ALA A 183 -12.25 -0.12 4.21
CA ALA A 183 -12.24 -1.52 4.62
C ALA A 183 -13.53 -1.84 5.39
N ALA A 184 -14.19 -2.94 5.05
CA ALA A 184 -15.32 -3.45 5.84
C ALA A 184 -14.86 -3.92 7.22
N SER A 185 -15.75 -3.90 8.23
CA SER A 185 -15.41 -4.29 9.60
C SER A 185 -15.10 -5.78 9.78
N ASP A 186 -15.47 -6.60 8.82
CA ASP A 186 -15.29 -8.05 8.79
C ASP A 186 -14.30 -8.52 7.69
N ILE A 187 -13.45 -7.62 7.20
CA ILE A 187 -12.50 -7.95 6.13
C ILE A 187 -11.36 -8.86 6.61
N GLY A 188 -11.01 -8.78 7.89
CA GLY A 188 -9.84 -9.45 8.46
C GLY A 188 -8.52 -8.78 8.06
N ALA A 189 -7.44 -9.11 8.76
CA ALA A 189 -6.12 -8.60 8.44
C ALA A 189 -5.59 -9.23 7.15
N ASN A 190 -5.23 -8.37 6.19
CA ASN A 190 -4.68 -8.80 4.90
C ASN A 190 -3.90 -7.65 4.23
N THR A 191 -3.26 -7.97 3.11
CA THR A 191 -2.64 -6.97 2.23
C THR A 191 -3.30 -7.05 0.86
N ASN A 192 -3.72 -5.89 0.35
CA ASN A 192 -4.36 -5.74 -0.95
C ASN A 192 -3.59 -4.74 -1.78
N LYS A 193 -3.74 -4.82 -3.08
CA LYS A 193 -3.14 -3.92 -4.05
C LYS A 193 -4.22 -3.19 -4.82
N VAL A 194 -4.12 -1.87 -4.87
CA VAL A 194 -4.95 -1.02 -5.73
C VAL A 194 -4.08 -0.51 -6.87
N VAL A 195 -4.48 -0.80 -8.09
CA VAL A 195 -3.84 -0.30 -9.31
C VAL A 195 -4.67 0.84 -9.86
N VAL A 196 -4.06 2.00 -10.05
CA VAL A 196 -4.71 3.23 -10.49
C VAL A 196 -4.14 3.61 -11.85
N THR A 197 -5.01 3.81 -12.85
CA THR A 197 -4.60 4.27 -14.18
C THR A 197 -4.57 5.80 -14.22
N VAL A 198 -3.45 6.35 -14.67
CA VAL A 198 -3.19 7.78 -14.71
C VAL A 198 -2.88 8.19 -16.14
N ARG A 199 -3.45 9.29 -16.57
CA ARG A 199 -3.34 9.88 -17.91
C ARG A 199 -2.72 11.26 -17.83
N ASP A 200 -1.83 11.57 -18.75
CA ASP A 200 -1.25 12.91 -18.91
C ASP A 200 -2.14 13.83 -19.78
N ALA A 201 -1.65 15.02 -20.05
CA ALA A 201 -2.35 16.06 -20.79
C ALA A 201 -2.68 15.71 -22.24
N THR A 202 -2.02 14.72 -22.83
CA THR A 202 -2.27 14.29 -24.23
C THR A 202 -3.58 13.54 -24.38
N LYS A 203 -4.07 12.93 -23.28
CA LYS A 203 -5.27 12.09 -23.23
C LYS A 203 -5.20 10.84 -24.12
N THR A 204 -4.04 10.48 -24.65
CA THR A 204 -3.85 9.28 -25.47
C THR A 204 -3.69 8.04 -24.58
N LYS A 205 -4.25 6.92 -25.01
CA LYS A 205 -4.23 5.66 -24.27
C LYS A 205 -2.83 5.07 -24.15
N GLU A 206 -2.01 5.27 -25.18
CA GLU A 206 -0.63 4.78 -25.29
C GLU A 206 0.31 5.44 -24.29
N ARG A 207 -0.13 6.56 -23.69
CA ARG A 207 0.63 7.29 -22.68
C ARG A 207 0.05 7.14 -21.26
N GLU A 208 -0.95 6.28 -21.09
CA GLU A 208 -1.44 5.92 -19.76
C GLU A 208 -0.37 5.14 -19.00
N VAL A 209 -0.23 5.46 -17.73
CA VAL A 209 0.65 4.76 -16.79
C VAL A 209 -0.16 4.28 -15.59
N THR A 210 0.37 3.30 -14.88
CA THR A 210 -0.26 2.81 -13.66
C THR A 210 0.54 3.21 -12.42
N GLY A 211 -0.16 3.65 -11.38
CA GLY A 211 0.35 3.78 -10.04
C GLY A 211 -0.21 2.67 -9.15
N THR A 212 0.48 2.37 -8.07
CA THR A 212 0.09 1.32 -7.13
C THR A 212 -0.07 1.89 -5.72
N ILE A 213 -1.11 1.44 -5.02
CA ILE A 213 -1.29 1.65 -3.58
C ILE A 213 -1.32 0.29 -2.91
N SER A 214 -0.34 0.00 -2.05
CA SER A 214 -0.30 -1.19 -1.19
C SER A 214 -1.08 -0.92 0.08
N VAL A 215 -2.18 -1.64 0.30
CA VAL A 215 -3.11 -1.45 1.41
C VAL A 215 -2.93 -2.58 2.42
N SER A 216 -2.42 -2.27 3.62
CA SER A 216 -2.35 -3.20 4.74
C SER A 216 -3.54 -2.99 5.66
N VAL A 217 -4.44 -3.96 5.72
CA VAL A 217 -5.57 -3.94 6.64
C VAL A 217 -5.15 -4.55 7.98
N MET A 218 -5.39 -3.81 9.05
CA MET A 218 -5.18 -4.24 10.43
C MET A 218 -6.52 -4.60 11.07
N ASP A 219 -6.54 -5.69 11.86
CA ASP A 219 -7.72 -6.09 12.62
C ASP A 219 -7.36 -6.34 14.09
N LYS A 220 -8.38 -6.58 14.94
CA LYS A 220 -8.19 -6.99 16.33
C LYS A 220 -7.39 -8.28 16.38
N PRO A 221 -6.63 -8.54 17.48
CA PRO A 221 -5.94 -9.81 17.64
C PRO A 221 -6.91 -10.98 17.63
N ASP A 222 -6.41 -12.15 17.26
CA ASP A 222 -7.12 -13.40 17.55
C ASP A 222 -7.14 -13.66 19.06
N ALA A 223 -8.15 -14.39 19.52
CA ALA A 223 -8.25 -14.78 20.91
C ALA A 223 -7.01 -15.58 21.35
N PRO A 224 -6.40 -15.28 22.51
CA PRO A 224 -5.37 -16.12 23.08
C PRO A 224 -5.89 -17.53 23.37
N LEU A 225 -5.00 -18.50 23.47
CA LEU A 225 -5.32 -19.85 23.96
C LEU A 225 -4.81 -19.99 25.39
N LEU A 226 -5.74 -19.99 26.36
CA LEU A 226 -5.42 -20.14 27.77
C LEU A 226 -5.10 -21.60 28.08
N SER A 227 -3.94 -21.85 28.69
CA SER A 227 -3.51 -23.18 29.14
C SER A 227 -4.25 -23.60 30.42
N ALA A 228 -4.41 -24.90 30.61
CA ALA A 228 -4.91 -25.42 31.90
C ALA A 228 -4.00 -24.97 33.05
N VAL A 229 -4.59 -24.71 34.21
CA VAL A 229 -3.82 -24.37 35.41
C VAL A 229 -2.98 -25.59 35.81
N SER A 230 -1.71 -25.37 36.02
CA SER A 230 -0.73 -26.41 36.37
C SER A 230 0.29 -25.87 37.37
N GLY A 231 0.92 -26.77 38.10
CA GLY A 231 1.92 -26.46 39.11
C GLY A 231 1.34 -26.54 40.54
N ASP A 232 2.17 -26.21 41.52
CA ASP A 232 1.78 -26.27 42.93
C ASP A 232 0.69 -25.23 43.26
N PRO A 233 -0.23 -25.57 44.16
CA PRO A 233 -1.23 -24.65 44.67
C PRO A 233 -0.59 -23.36 45.21
N GLN A 234 -1.28 -22.25 45.00
CA GLN A 234 -0.85 -20.94 45.49
C GLN A 234 -1.88 -20.41 46.48
N ASP A 235 -1.40 -19.99 47.67
CA ASP A 235 -2.25 -19.42 48.72
C ASP A 235 -2.96 -18.14 48.23
N GLY A 236 -4.27 -18.22 48.09
CA GLY A 236 -5.11 -17.12 47.59
C GLY A 236 -4.83 -16.68 46.15
N ALA A 237 -4.15 -17.51 45.34
CA ALA A 237 -3.76 -17.09 43.98
C ALA A 237 -3.80 -18.24 42.97
N VAL A 238 -3.90 -17.88 41.68
CA VAL A 238 -3.80 -18.81 40.55
C VAL A 238 -2.82 -18.21 39.52
N ASN A 239 -1.85 -19.00 39.10
CA ASN A 239 -0.96 -18.62 38.03
C ASN A 239 -1.48 -19.11 36.69
N LEU A 240 -1.66 -18.19 35.77
CA LEU A 240 -2.20 -18.43 34.41
C LEU A 240 -1.13 -18.26 33.37
N SER A 241 -1.18 -19.05 32.32
CA SER A 241 -0.35 -18.91 31.14
C SER A 241 -1.16 -19.12 29.85
N TRP A 242 -0.76 -18.48 28.77
CA TRP A 242 -1.45 -18.60 27.49
C TRP A 242 -0.50 -18.47 26.31
N THR A 243 -0.97 -18.96 25.17
CA THR A 243 -0.34 -18.74 23.88
C THR A 243 -1.03 -17.55 23.19
N ALA A 244 -0.27 -16.62 22.67
CA ALA A 244 -0.79 -15.48 21.91
C ALA A 244 -1.48 -15.95 20.63
N GLY A 245 -2.61 -15.33 20.30
CA GLY A 245 -3.22 -15.41 18.99
C GLY A 245 -2.47 -14.54 17.97
N SER A 246 -2.90 -14.56 16.71
CA SER A 246 -2.37 -13.67 15.68
C SER A 246 -2.55 -12.21 16.07
N ALA A 247 -1.54 -11.38 15.81
CA ALA A 247 -1.58 -9.94 16.08
C ALA A 247 -2.35 -9.13 15.02
N ASN A 248 -2.68 -9.75 13.87
CA ASN A 248 -3.51 -9.21 12.79
C ASN A 248 -3.08 -7.82 12.28
N GLY A 249 -1.79 -7.70 11.94
CA GLY A 249 -1.22 -6.51 11.29
C GLY A 249 -0.84 -5.37 12.23
N SER A 250 -1.15 -5.46 13.53
CA SER A 250 -0.75 -4.49 14.56
C SER A 250 -0.26 -5.23 15.82
N PRO A 251 0.89 -4.85 16.42
CA PRO A 251 1.45 -5.56 17.58
C PRO A 251 0.47 -5.61 18.77
N ILE A 252 0.49 -6.73 19.50
CA ILE A 252 -0.24 -6.85 20.77
C ILE A 252 0.43 -5.95 21.80
N THR A 253 -0.34 -5.08 22.42
CA THR A 253 0.10 -4.09 23.42
C THR A 253 -0.24 -4.48 24.84
N GLU A 254 -1.27 -5.33 25.03
CA GLU A 254 -1.77 -5.67 26.35
C GLU A 254 -2.55 -6.99 26.32
N TYR A 255 -2.44 -7.74 27.45
CA TYR A 255 -3.35 -8.82 27.81
C TYR A 255 -4.11 -8.46 29.06
N LYS A 256 -5.37 -8.89 29.12
CA LYS A 256 -6.24 -8.72 30.28
C LYS A 256 -6.84 -10.09 30.65
N VAL A 257 -6.66 -10.49 31.89
CA VAL A 257 -7.35 -11.64 32.51
C VAL A 257 -8.63 -11.16 33.13
N MET A 258 -9.69 -11.91 32.93
CA MET A 258 -10.99 -11.75 33.56
C MET A 258 -11.36 -13.04 34.30
N TRP A 259 -11.98 -12.95 35.46
CA TRP A 259 -12.43 -14.12 36.19
C TRP A 259 -13.81 -13.90 36.79
N GLY A 260 -14.49 -15.03 37.03
CA GLY A 260 -15.77 -15.11 37.71
C GLY A 260 -15.85 -16.38 38.58
N GLY A 261 -16.71 -16.35 39.58
CA GLY A 261 -16.90 -17.41 40.56
C GLY A 261 -17.42 -16.83 41.88
N ASP A 262 -16.77 -17.14 43.02
CA ASP A 262 -17.11 -16.56 44.36
C ASP A 262 -16.94 -15.02 44.36
N ALA A 263 -16.00 -14.53 43.54
CA ALA A 263 -15.84 -13.12 43.20
C ALA A 263 -15.52 -12.99 41.72
N SER A 264 -15.79 -11.81 41.14
CA SER A 264 -15.42 -11.48 39.79
C SER A 264 -14.43 -10.31 39.75
N GLY A 265 -13.60 -10.27 38.73
CA GLY A 265 -12.66 -9.19 38.54
C GLY A 265 -11.94 -9.24 37.20
N GLU A 266 -11.08 -8.27 36.98
CA GLU A 266 -10.17 -8.23 35.83
C GLU A 266 -8.80 -7.67 36.25
N ARG A 267 -7.76 -8.09 35.53
CA ARG A 267 -6.39 -7.64 35.76
C ARG A 267 -5.66 -7.46 34.43
N SER A 268 -4.98 -6.32 34.25
CA SER A 268 -4.03 -6.12 33.18
C SER A 268 -2.73 -6.85 33.48
N CYS A 269 -2.24 -7.61 32.51
CA CYS A 269 -0.97 -8.35 32.59
C CYS A 269 0.12 -7.77 31.67
N GLY A 270 -0.13 -6.58 31.11
CA GLY A 270 0.77 -5.96 30.12
C GLY A 270 0.95 -6.85 28.90
N GLN A 271 2.18 -6.94 28.40
CA GLN A 271 2.51 -7.78 27.24
C GLN A 271 2.97 -9.20 27.61
N LYS A 272 2.90 -9.57 28.88
CA LYS A 272 3.30 -10.91 29.33
C LYS A 272 2.27 -11.95 28.96
N THR A 273 2.70 -13.16 28.63
CA THR A 273 1.85 -14.32 28.34
C THR A 273 1.62 -15.20 29.56
N SER A 274 1.84 -14.67 30.75
CA SER A 274 1.52 -15.27 32.03
C SER A 274 1.16 -14.21 33.05
N CYS A 275 0.35 -14.58 34.04
CA CYS A 275 -0.13 -13.65 35.06
C CYS A 275 -0.54 -14.39 36.34
N LEU A 276 -0.09 -13.91 37.48
CA LEU A 276 -0.56 -14.36 38.79
C LEU A 276 -1.83 -13.56 39.17
N ILE A 277 -2.91 -14.23 39.40
CA ILE A 277 -4.15 -13.62 39.90
C ILE A 277 -4.25 -13.94 41.40
N ASP A 278 -4.02 -12.95 42.22
CA ASP A 278 -4.03 -13.02 43.70
C ASP A 278 -5.30 -12.42 44.29
N GLY A 279 -5.46 -12.52 45.61
CA GLY A 279 -6.63 -12.04 46.35
C GLY A 279 -7.86 -12.90 46.19
N LEU A 280 -7.69 -14.14 45.74
CA LEU A 280 -8.78 -15.14 45.63
C LEU A 280 -8.97 -15.89 46.94
N LYS A 281 -10.12 -16.53 47.14
CA LYS A 281 -10.39 -17.38 48.32
C LYS A 281 -10.00 -18.81 48.02
N ASN A 282 -9.21 -19.41 48.91
CA ASN A 282 -8.84 -20.82 48.85
C ASN A 282 -10.07 -21.72 48.88
N GLY A 283 -10.00 -22.84 48.17
CA GLY A 283 -11.07 -23.82 48.06
C GLY A 283 -12.29 -23.37 47.24
N LYS A 284 -12.20 -22.21 46.57
CA LYS A 284 -13.25 -21.72 45.65
C LYS A 284 -12.77 -21.83 44.22
N THR A 285 -13.61 -22.36 43.34
CA THR A 285 -13.34 -22.49 41.93
C THR A 285 -13.66 -21.17 41.19
N TYR A 286 -12.75 -20.71 40.42
CA TYR A 286 -12.87 -19.54 39.53
C TYR A 286 -12.69 -19.95 38.07
N SER A 287 -13.48 -19.33 37.19
CA SER A 287 -13.34 -19.49 35.74
C SER A 287 -12.62 -18.28 35.18
N PHE A 288 -11.52 -18.52 34.45
CA PHE A 288 -10.65 -17.49 33.90
C PHE A 288 -10.75 -17.43 32.39
N LYS A 289 -10.63 -16.23 31.84
CA LYS A 289 -10.52 -15.94 30.41
C LYS A 289 -9.49 -14.84 30.18
N VAL A 290 -8.89 -14.81 28.99
CA VAL A 290 -7.91 -13.81 28.58
C VAL A 290 -8.33 -13.16 27.29
N GLN A 291 -8.11 -11.85 27.17
CA GLN A 291 -8.20 -11.09 25.95
C GLN A 291 -6.84 -10.47 25.61
N ALA A 292 -6.54 -10.33 24.32
CA ALA A 292 -5.41 -9.56 23.81
C ALA A 292 -5.89 -8.26 23.19
N ARG A 293 -5.07 -7.21 23.26
CA ARG A 293 -5.34 -5.90 22.67
C ARG A 293 -4.22 -5.46 21.73
N ASN A 294 -4.58 -4.91 20.59
CA ASN A 294 -3.70 -4.14 19.73
C ASN A 294 -4.29 -2.74 19.48
N GLU A 295 -3.74 -2.00 18.54
CA GLU A 295 -4.19 -0.65 18.16
C GLU A 295 -5.66 -0.63 17.67
N VAL A 296 -6.15 -1.72 17.08
CA VAL A 296 -7.53 -1.82 16.56
C VAL A 296 -8.54 -2.09 17.68
N GLY A 297 -8.15 -2.84 18.74
CA GLY A 297 -9.02 -3.11 19.88
C GLY A 297 -8.75 -4.44 20.56
N TRP A 298 -9.68 -4.87 21.41
CA TRP A 298 -9.64 -6.14 22.13
C TRP A 298 -10.09 -7.30 21.27
N SER A 299 -9.42 -8.44 21.42
CA SER A 299 -9.81 -9.74 20.84
C SER A 299 -11.14 -10.24 21.40
N LYS A 300 -11.64 -11.34 20.87
CA LYS A 300 -12.61 -12.18 21.57
C LYS A 300 -11.95 -12.81 22.81
N ASP A 301 -12.79 -13.31 23.74
CA ASP A 301 -12.34 -14.09 24.88
C ASP A 301 -11.60 -15.36 24.43
N SER A 302 -10.59 -15.78 25.21
CA SER A 302 -10.01 -17.12 25.13
C SER A 302 -11.03 -18.20 25.45
N ASN A 303 -10.63 -19.46 25.33
CA ASN A 303 -11.27 -20.55 26.05
C ASN A 303 -11.29 -20.23 27.57
N ALA A 304 -12.30 -20.75 28.30
CA ALA A 304 -12.34 -20.67 29.74
C ALA A 304 -11.51 -21.81 30.37
N VAL A 305 -10.82 -21.49 31.46
CA VAL A 305 -10.07 -22.46 32.27
C VAL A 305 -10.47 -22.25 33.72
N GLU A 306 -10.69 -23.35 34.44
CA GLU A 306 -10.98 -23.31 35.85
C GLU A 306 -9.70 -23.44 36.70
N GLY A 307 -9.68 -22.74 37.82
CA GLY A 307 -8.59 -22.81 38.79
C GLY A 307 -9.14 -22.61 40.22
N THR A 308 -8.63 -23.38 41.16
CA THR A 308 -8.98 -23.31 42.58
C THR A 308 -7.70 -22.98 43.34
N PRO A 309 -7.60 -21.80 43.96
CA PRO A 309 -6.51 -21.49 44.87
C PRO A 309 -6.53 -22.43 46.08
N ASP A 310 -5.35 -22.82 46.52
CA ASP A 310 -5.20 -23.66 47.70
C ASP A 310 -3.89 -23.34 48.45
N LYS A 311 -3.82 -23.68 49.70
CA LYS A 311 -2.64 -23.52 50.52
C LYS A 311 -1.98 -24.88 50.72
N LEU A 312 -0.66 -24.93 50.69
CA LEU A 312 0.07 -26.15 51.03
C LEU A 312 -0.33 -26.63 52.45
N PRO A 313 -0.35 -27.94 52.68
CA PRO A 313 -0.65 -28.48 54.03
C PRO A 313 0.35 -27.93 55.06
N ASP A 314 -0.15 -27.73 56.27
CA ASP A 314 0.73 -27.45 57.40
C ASP A 314 1.59 -28.67 57.72
N ALA A 315 2.65 -28.52 58.53
CA ALA A 315 3.51 -29.65 58.91
C ALA A 315 2.71 -30.65 59.78
N PRO A 316 2.97 -31.95 59.61
CA PRO A 316 2.46 -32.95 60.54
C PRO A 316 2.89 -32.64 62.00
N THR A 317 2.00 -32.94 62.97
CA THR A 317 2.23 -32.73 64.40
C THR A 317 2.29 -34.07 65.14
N ASP A 318 2.68 -34.03 66.41
CA ASP A 318 2.72 -35.19 67.29
C ASP A 318 3.52 -36.37 66.70
N VAL A 319 4.63 -36.05 66.05
CA VAL A 319 5.52 -37.05 65.43
C VAL A 319 6.18 -37.84 66.56
N THR A 320 5.95 -39.16 66.58
CA THR A 320 6.55 -40.07 67.56
C THR A 320 7.24 -41.23 66.82
N ALA A 321 8.30 -41.71 67.39
CA ALA A 321 8.98 -42.91 66.95
C ALA A 321 9.14 -43.93 68.10
N SER A 322 8.93 -45.18 67.78
CA SER A 322 9.14 -46.26 68.74
C SER A 322 9.89 -47.42 68.09
N VAL A 323 10.76 -48.09 68.89
CA VAL A 323 11.57 -49.19 68.42
C VAL A 323 11.07 -50.49 69.06
N LYS A 324 10.84 -51.47 68.20
CA LYS A 324 10.49 -52.82 68.64
C LYS A 324 11.26 -53.86 67.82
N GLY A 325 12.24 -54.49 68.46
CA GLY A 325 13.13 -55.37 67.72
C GLY A 325 13.92 -54.68 66.67
N ASN A 326 13.79 -55.09 65.41
CA ASN A 326 14.46 -54.49 64.27
C ASN A 326 13.54 -53.54 63.48
N THR A 327 12.44 -53.07 64.07
CA THR A 327 11.49 -52.18 63.44
C THR A 327 11.44 -50.83 64.15
N VAL A 328 11.55 -49.74 63.42
CA VAL A 328 11.27 -48.40 63.88
C VAL A 328 9.90 -48.00 63.31
N SER A 329 8.91 -47.84 64.18
CA SER A 329 7.58 -47.36 63.83
C SER A 329 7.51 -45.86 64.06
N VAL A 330 7.19 -45.09 63.01
CA VAL A 330 6.99 -43.66 63.07
C VAL A 330 5.51 -43.36 62.85
N THR A 331 4.92 -42.59 63.73
CA THR A 331 3.48 -42.12 63.63
C THR A 331 3.38 -40.62 63.84
N TRP A 332 2.39 -40.01 63.26
CA TRP A 332 2.15 -38.58 63.37
C TRP A 332 0.64 -38.29 63.30
N LYS A 333 0.27 -37.06 63.64
CA LYS A 333 -1.04 -36.52 63.41
C LYS A 333 -1.06 -35.79 62.05
N ALA A 334 -2.04 -36.16 61.25
CA ALA A 334 -2.26 -35.50 59.96
C ALA A 334 -2.42 -33.98 60.14
N PRO A 335 -1.74 -33.16 59.28
CA PRO A 335 -1.98 -31.76 59.26
C PRO A 335 -3.38 -31.45 58.62
N ASP A 336 -3.81 -30.21 58.76
CA ASP A 336 -4.93 -29.71 57.96
C ASP A 336 -4.47 -29.66 56.50
N GLY A 337 -5.25 -30.24 55.60
CA GLY A 337 -5.01 -30.25 54.17
C GLY A 337 -5.29 -28.90 53.50
N ASN A 338 -5.83 -27.93 54.25
CA ASN A 338 -6.15 -26.56 53.80
C ASN A 338 -7.07 -26.48 52.57
N PHE A 339 -8.02 -27.25 52.32
CA PHE A 339 -9.03 -27.32 51.26
C PHE A 339 -8.84 -28.49 50.28
N SER A 340 -7.65 -29.08 50.19
CA SER A 340 -7.44 -30.38 49.53
C SER A 340 -6.93 -31.45 50.51
N SER A 341 -7.12 -32.71 50.17
CA SER A 341 -6.61 -33.82 50.96
C SER A 341 -5.07 -33.92 50.85
N VAL A 342 -4.42 -34.37 51.93
CA VAL A 342 -3.01 -34.73 51.86
C VAL A 342 -2.91 -36.07 51.14
N ASP A 343 -2.20 -36.12 49.99
CA ASP A 343 -2.09 -37.30 49.15
C ASP A 343 -1.08 -38.32 49.73
N ASN A 344 0.07 -37.84 50.23
CA ASN A 344 1.09 -38.66 50.77
C ASN A 344 2.00 -37.92 51.76
N TYR A 345 2.72 -38.66 52.54
CA TYR A 345 3.76 -38.21 53.44
C TYR A 345 5.10 -38.79 52.97
N GLU A 346 6.11 -38.00 53.08
CA GLU A 346 7.50 -38.42 52.88
C GLU A 346 8.17 -38.46 54.24
N VAL A 347 8.64 -39.65 54.64
CA VAL A 347 9.32 -39.87 55.91
C VAL A 347 10.78 -40.24 55.63
N THR A 348 11.66 -39.47 56.24
CA THR A 348 13.10 -39.71 56.12
C THR A 348 13.64 -40.14 57.50
N LEU A 349 14.27 -41.26 57.55
CA LEU A 349 15.01 -41.70 58.73
C LEU A 349 16.50 -41.46 58.50
N SER A 350 17.14 -40.79 59.47
CA SER A 350 18.61 -40.53 59.39
C SER A 350 19.30 -41.29 60.51
N GLY A 351 20.46 -41.88 60.21
CA GLY A 351 21.27 -42.66 61.16
C GLY A 351 22.18 -43.66 60.40
N ARG A 352 23.01 -44.38 61.15
CA ARG A 352 23.85 -45.40 60.57
C ARG A 352 22.99 -46.59 60.12
N ASN A 353 23.09 -46.98 58.86
CA ASN A 353 22.33 -48.07 58.23
C ASN A 353 20.81 -47.81 58.13
N ALA A 354 20.33 -46.57 58.29
CA ALA A 354 18.92 -46.26 58.13
C ALA A 354 18.46 -46.39 56.69
N PRO A 355 17.32 -47.02 56.36
CA PRO A 355 16.67 -46.92 55.05
C PRO A 355 16.24 -45.48 54.84
N SER A 356 16.78 -44.85 53.74
CA SER A 356 16.89 -43.42 53.63
C SER A 356 15.58 -42.64 53.47
N LYS A 357 14.56 -43.20 52.82
CA LYS A 357 13.34 -42.42 52.48
C LYS A 357 12.23 -43.38 52.11
N GLN A 358 11.03 -43.14 52.64
CA GLN A 358 9.84 -43.86 52.24
C GLN A 358 8.65 -42.91 52.13
N THR A 359 7.69 -43.22 51.26
CA THR A 359 6.42 -42.49 51.11
C THR A 359 5.26 -43.35 51.53
N THR A 360 4.27 -42.73 52.17
CA THR A 360 3.03 -43.40 52.59
C THR A 360 1.83 -42.45 52.54
N ASN A 361 0.66 -42.96 52.30
CA ASN A 361 -0.61 -42.24 52.43
C ASN A 361 -1.27 -42.40 53.81
N SER A 362 -0.63 -43.08 54.72
CA SER A 362 -1.08 -43.30 56.11
C SER A 362 -0.36 -42.34 57.06
N THR A 363 -0.90 -42.13 58.24
CA THR A 363 -0.28 -41.35 59.32
C THR A 363 0.73 -42.13 60.17
N GLY A 364 1.30 -43.22 59.62
CA GLY A 364 2.32 -44.01 60.22
C GLY A 364 3.02 -44.92 59.20
N ILE A 365 4.29 -45.26 59.48
CA ILE A 365 5.10 -46.11 58.61
C ILE A 365 6.12 -46.88 59.47
N ASP A 366 6.42 -48.12 59.06
CA ASP A 366 7.41 -48.95 59.67
C ASP A 366 8.67 -49.04 58.80
N PHE A 367 9.81 -48.77 59.40
CA PHE A 367 11.12 -49.02 58.83
C PHE A 367 11.70 -50.30 59.43
N VAL A 368 11.88 -51.28 58.61
CA VAL A 368 12.44 -52.61 59.06
C VAL A 368 13.94 -52.66 58.70
N PHE A 369 14.74 -52.98 59.69
CA PHE A 369 16.21 -53.10 59.53
C PHE A 369 16.61 -54.56 59.43
N ASP A 370 17.51 -54.87 58.52
CA ASP A 370 18.05 -56.23 58.38
C ASP A 370 18.98 -56.59 59.56
N ASN A 371 18.62 -57.64 60.25
CA ASN A 371 19.45 -58.37 61.27
C ASN A 371 20.24 -57.47 62.24
N ASN A 372 19.64 -57.06 63.36
CA ASN A 372 20.29 -56.37 64.51
C ASN A 372 21.06 -55.08 64.17
N ALA A 373 20.59 -54.33 63.16
CA ALA A 373 21.19 -53.07 62.78
C ALA A 373 20.87 -51.91 63.73
N ILE A 374 19.94 -52.10 64.67
CA ILE A 374 19.60 -51.10 65.66
C ILE A 374 20.32 -51.49 66.97
N SER A 375 21.24 -50.63 67.44
CA SER A 375 21.91 -50.72 68.69
C SER A 375 21.56 -49.54 69.60
N ASP A 376 21.69 -49.73 70.95
CA ASP A 376 21.49 -48.62 71.90
C ASP A 376 22.51 -47.53 71.61
N GLY A 377 21.97 -46.35 71.15
CA GLY A 377 22.75 -45.18 70.78
C GLY A 377 22.80 -44.84 69.29
N ASP A 378 22.09 -45.55 68.41
CA ASP A 378 21.87 -45.23 67.02
C ASP A 378 20.65 -44.32 66.78
#